data_798d3db8b8808e28d7c2ca710bb26be7
#
_entry.id   798d3db8b8808e28d7c2ca710bb26be7
#
_cell.length_a   1.000
_cell.length_b   1.000
_cell.length_c   1.000
_cell.angle_alpha   90.00
_cell.angle_beta   90.00
_cell.angle_gamma   90.00
#
_symmetry.space_group_name_H-M   'P 1'
#
loop_
_entity.id
_entity.type
_entity.pdbx_description
1 polymer ?
#
loop_
_entity_poly.entity_id
_entity_poly.type
_entity_poly.pdbx_seq_one_letter_code
_entity_poly.pdbx_strand_id
1 'polypeptide(L)'
;MLDIRFPARVRGLTCGLAALLMAFATAPVLAADAPALAFPGAQGAAAHTPGGRGGKIVRVTTLAADGPGSFKEAVTGKGPRIVVFEVGGVIDLGMKELRISEPFLTIAGQTAPHPGVTIIKGGLTIATHDVVIRHLRIRPGDGGLPKRSGDIDAITTVRGAHDVIVDHCSLTWATDENLSASSTRFHGENEAEWMANASRRITYSNNIVSEGLADSIHAKGEHSKGSLIHDHVNEVLIVGNLYAHNYERSPLFKGGARGQVINNLIYNPGQRAIHYNLIAEEWRGHPYSKGEMVVRGNVMRAGKSTEPLAFLMIGGSGDLDVYAQDNLIVDRVGKTSIQETGSYTTAPVKLNRVKNAPALPFGVSLLPAAKVQDAVIENVGATPWNRDLIDRRIVADVIEGRGEIIDSQDQVGGYPQYKETRKLFVDSEWNLDVMEPKSGSYPRGEPLR
;
A
#
# COMPACT_ATOMS: atom_id res chain seq x y z
N MET A 1 7.69 99.95 -6.35
CA MET A 1 7.78 100.88 -7.49
C MET A 1 7.51 100.08 -8.75
N LEU A 2 6.53 100.53 -9.54
CA LEU A 2 6.07 100.15 -10.91
C LEU A 2 5.51 98.69 -10.98
N ASP A 3 4.25 98.51 -10.99
CA ASP A 3 3.15 98.98 -11.88
C ASP A 3 3.31 98.49 -13.34
N ILE A 4 2.38 97.75 -13.88
CA ILE A 4 1.68 97.90 -15.14
C ILE A 4 1.03 96.57 -15.60
N ARG A 5 -0.27 96.51 -15.42
CA ARG A 5 -1.44 96.28 -16.34
C ARG A 5 -1.45 95.07 -17.27
N PHE A 6 -2.56 94.36 -17.14
CA PHE A 6 -3.18 93.53 -18.16
C PHE A 6 -3.59 94.27 -19.47
N PRO A 7 -3.78 93.53 -20.59
CA PRO A 7 -5.16 93.10 -20.89
C PRO A 7 -5.33 91.79 -21.69
N ALA A 8 -6.55 91.28 -21.52
CA ALA A 8 -7.53 90.78 -22.42
C ALA A 8 -7.42 89.47 -23.20
N ARG A 9 -8.30 88.55 -22.81
CA ARG A 9 -9.16 87.67 -23.63
C ARG A 9 -8.60 87.02 -24.88
N VAL A 10 -8.61 85.68 -24.87
CA VAL A 10 -8.95 84.86 -26.03
C VAL A 10 -9.74 83.61 -25.55
N ARG A 11 -10.72 83.33 -26.38
CA ARG A 11 -11.87 82.39 -26.29
C ARG A 11 -11.50 80.91 -25.99
N GLY A 12 -12.46 80.28 -25.39
CA GLY A 12 -12.44 78.84 -25.03
C GLY A 12 -12.41 77.91 -26.23
N LEU A 13 -11.74 76.77 -25.95
CA LEU A 13 -11.87 75.52 -26.71
C LEU A 13 -12.16 74.43 -25.69
N THR A 14 -13.43 73.97 -25.70
CA THR A 14 -13.85 72.77 -24.91
C THR A 14 -13.32 71.53 -25.61
N CYS A 15 -12.28 70.93 -25.07
CA CYS A 15 -11.89 69.57 -25.42
C CYS A 15 -12.72 68.59 -24.58
N GLY A 16 -13.66 67.93 -25.22
CA GLY A 16 -14.38 66.82 -24.61
C GLY A 16 -13.46 65.60 -24.43
N LEU A 17 -13.22 65.25 -23.19
CA LEU A 17 -12.51 64.00 -22.83
C LEU A 17 -13.53 62.84 -22.92
N ALA A 18 -13.50 62.08 -24.02
CA ALA A 18 -14.27 60.83 -24.14
C ALA A 18 -13.53 59.77 -23.32
N ALA A 19 -14.08 59.46 -22.15
CA ALA A 19 -13.60 58.32 -21.34
C ALA A 19 -14.04 57.01 -22.01
N LEU A 20 -13.09 56.31 -22.64
CA LEU A 20 -13.30 54.99 -23.19
C LEU A 20 -13.26 53.97 -22.01
N LEU A 21 -14.43 53.59 -21.51
CA LEU A 21 -14.59 52.48 -20.57
C LEU A 21 -14.29 51.17 -21.31
N MET A 22 -13.08 50.64 -21.20
CA MET A 22 -12.77 49.26 -21.54
C MET A 22 -13.38 48.35 -20.50
N ALA A 23 -14.55 47.77 -20.81
CA ALA A 23 -15.08 46.65 -20.06
C ALA A 23 -14.18 45.44 -20.27
N PHE A 24 -13.31 45.14 -19.29
CA PHE A 24 -12.63 43.84 -19.21
C PHE A 24 -13.69 42.77 -18.90
N ALA A 25 -14.12 42.07 -19.93
CA ALA A 25 -14.90 40.84 -19.74
C ALA A 25 -13.96 39.82 -19.06
N THR A 26 -14.09 39.67 -17.76
CA THR A 26 -13.48 38.54 -17.03
C THR A 26 -14.20 37.28 -17.49
N ALA A 27 -13.59 36.54 -18.43
CA ALA A 27 -14.04 35.19 -18.73
C ALA A 27 -13.97 34.40 -17.42
N PRO A 28 -15.02 33.63 -17.05
CA PRO A 28 -14.93 32.74 -15.92
C PRO A 28 -13.78 31.75 -16.19
N VAL A 29 -12.76 31.77 -15.36
CA VAL A 29 -11.78 30.69 -15.28
C VAL A 29 -12.58 29.48 -14.81
N LEU A 30 -12.92 28.59 -15.74
CA LEU A 30 -13.45 27.27 -15.39
C LEU A 30 -12.41 26.65 -14.46
N ALA A 31 -12.76 26.51 -13.20
CA ALA A 31 -11.95 25.75 -12.26
C ALA A 31 -11.79 24.35 -12.88
N ALA A 32 -10.56 23.96 -13.18
CA ALA A 32 -10.30 22.60 -13.65
C ALA A 32 -10.88 21.66 -12.58
N ASP A 33 -11.75 20.76 -12.98
CA ASP A 33 -12.29 19.74 -12.08
C ASP A 33 -11.13 19.04 -11.38
N ALA A 34 -11.23 18.90 -10.05
CA ALA A 34 -10.21 18.18 -9.28
C ALA A 34 -10.03 16.78 -9.89
N PRO A 35 -8.79 16.28 -10.03
CA PRO A 35 -8.56 14.97 -10.62
C PRO A 35 -9.40 13.90 -9.91
N ALA A 36 -10.08 13.06 -10.69
CA ALA A 36 -10.94 12.01 -10.14
C ALA A 36 -10.11 11.01 -9.33
N LEU A 37 -10.66 10.54 -8.20
CA LEU A 37 -10.04 9.50 -7.38
C LEU A 37 -9.94 8.18 -8.18
N ALA A 38 -8.96 7.35 -7.85
CA ALA A 38 -8.84 5.99 -8.40
C ALA A 38 -10.08 5.14 -8.10
N PHE A 39 -10.63 5.31 -6.90
CA PHE A 39 -11.93 4.75 -6.45
C PHE A 39 -12.39 5.54 -5.21
N PRO A 40 -13.68 5.44 -4.80
CA PRO A 40 -14.15 6.09 -3.58
C PRO A 40 -13.37 5.63 -2.34
N GLY A 41 -12.79 6.60 -1.63
CA GLY A 41 -11.94 6.31 -0.47
C GLY A 41 -10.47 6.06 -0.78
N ALA A 42 -10.00 6.23 -2.02
CA ALA A 42 -8.58 6.20 -2.33
C ALA A 42 -7.81 7.30 -1.59
N GLN A 43 -6.63 6.95 -1.05
CA GLN A 43 -5.87 7.79 -0.13
C GLN A 43 -4.39 7.89 -0.57
N GLY A 44 -3.69 8.86 0.01
CA GLY A 44 -2.26 9.05 -0.20
C GLY A 44 -1.89 9.74 -1.51
N ALA A 45 -0.61 9.76 -1.82
CA ALA A 45 -0.08 10.42 -3.01
C ALA A 45 -0.56 9.77 -4.32
N ALA A 46 -0.89 8.48 -4.30
CA ALA A 46 -1.42 7.73 -5.44
C ALA A 46 -2.96 7.84 -5.61
N ALA A 47 -3.67 8.57 -4.74
CA ALA A 47 -5.14 8.59 -4.70
C ALA A 47 -5.82 8.94 -6.03
N HIS A 48 -5.14 9.70 -6.87
CA HIS A 48 -5.64 10.17 -8.17
C HIS A 48 -5.09 9.38 -9.37
N THR A 49 -4.37 8.27 -9.13
CA THR A 49 -3.89 7.43 -10.24
C THR A 49 -5.08 6.97 -11.11
N PRO A 50 -4.99 7.11 -12.42
CA PRO A 50 -6.05 6.63 -13.30
C PRO A 50 -6.14 5.10 -13.31
N GLY A 51 -5.06 4.39 -12.93
CA GLY A 51 -5.01 2.95 -13.15
C GLY A 51 -5.38 2.61 -14.59
N GLY A 52 -6.30 1.69 -14.78
CA GLY A 52 -6.81 1.30 -16.11
C GLY A 52 -8.03 2.07 -16.61
N ARG A 53 -8.42 3.16 -15.95
CA ARG A 53 -9.63 3.94 -16.29
C ARG A 53 -9.67 4.33 -17.77
N GLY A 54 -10.84 4.14 -18.40
CA GLY A 54 -11.04 4.42 -19.83
C GLY A 54 -10.38 3.40 -20.77
N GLY A 55 -9.68 2.42 -20.23
CA GLY A 55 -9.02 1.37 -20.98
C GLY A 55 -9.95 0.21 -21.33
N LYS A 56 -9.39 -0.82 -21.94
CA LYS A 56 -10.12 -2.05 -22.33
C LYS A 56 -10.53 -2.84 -21.10
N ILE A 57 -11.75 -3.38 -21.10
CA ILE A 57 -12.16 -4.42 -20.15
C ILE A 57 -11.58 -5.76 -20.61
N VAL A 58 -10.68 -6.31 -19.81
CA VAL A 58 -10.04 -7.61 -20.07
C VAL A 58 -10.59 -8.63 -19.08
N ARG A 59 -11.24 -9.68 -19.60
CA ARG A 59 -11.96 -10.67 -18.81
C ARG A 59 -11.07 -11.88 -18.54
N VAL A 60 -10.89 -12.21 -17.28
CA VAL A 60 -10.27 -13.47 -16.86
C VAL A 60 -11.39 -14.52 -16.84
N THR A 61 -11.29 -15.49 -17.76
CA THR A 61 -12.32 -16.49 -18.00
C THR A 61 -11.90 -17.91 -17.65
N THR A 62 -10.64 -18.09 -17.20
CA THR A 62 -10.12 -19.38 -16.77
C THR A 62 -9.21 -19.24 -15.54
N LEU A 63 -9.13 -20.28 -14.73
CA LEU A 63 -8.21 -20.39 -13.59
C LEU A 63 -6.83 -20.96 -14.01
N ALA A 64 -6.61 -21.23 -15.30
CA ALA A 64 -5.32 -21.68 -15.81
C ALA A 64 -4.22 -20.65 -15.53
N ALA A 65 -2.99 -21.11 -15.26
CA ALA A 65 -1.84 -20.26 -14.96
C ALA A 65 -1.46 -19.35 -16.15
N ASP A 66 -1.67 -19.81 -17.39
CA ASP A 66 -1.40 -19.05 -18.61
C ASP A 66 -2.33 -19.45 -19.76
N GLY A 67 -2.10 -18.85 -20.94
CA GLY A 67 -2.92 -19.05 -22.13
C GLY A 67 -4.10 -18.08 -22.25
N PRO A 68 -4.93 -18.25 -23.27
CA PRO A 68 -6.04 -17.36 -23.56
C PRO A 68 -7.05 -17.28 -22.41
N GLY A 69 -7.42 -16.05 -22.03
CA GLY A 69 -8.35 -15.78 -20.93
C GLY A 69 -7.78 -15.97 -19.54
N SER A 70 -6.47 -16.23 -19.39
CA SER A 70 -5.82 -16.34 -18.09
C SER A 70 -5.54 -14.99 -17.43
N PHE A 71 -5.36 -15.01 -16.11
CA PHE A 71 -4.92 -13.82 -15.36
C PHE A 71 -3.57 -13.29 -15.85
N LYS A 72 -2.62 -14.19 -16.18
CA LYS A 72 -1.31 -13.81 -16.73
C LYS A 72 -1.46 -13.01 -18.03
N GLU A 73 -2.24 -13.50 -19.00
CA GLU A 73 -2.51 -12.76 -20.24
C GLU A 73 -3.09 -11.37 -19.95
N ALA A 74 -4.06 -11.28 -19.04
CA ALA A 74 -4.71 -10.04 -18.70
C ALA A 74 -3.75 -8.99 -18.10
N VAL A 75 -2.86 -9.38 -17.19
CA VAL A 75 -1.96 -8.43 -16.50
C VAL A 75 -0.72 -8.08 -17.32
N THR A 76 -0.31 -8.92 -18.28
CA THR A 76 0.83 -8.66 -19.19
C THR A 76 0.43 -7.97 -20.49
N GLY A 77 -0.86 -7.77 -20.73
CA GLY A 77 -1.40 -7.06 -21.89
C GLY A 77 -0.94 -5.61 -21.96
N LYS A 78 -0.93 -5.03 -23.18
CA LYS A 78 -0.48 -3.66 -23.44
C LYS A 78 -1.62 -2.63 -23.41
N GLY A 79 -1.27 -1.41 -23.03
CA GLY A 79 -2.15 -0.25 -22.99
C GLY A 79 -3.07 -0.22 -21.77
N PRO A 80 -3.84 0.88 -21.60
CA PRO A 80 -4.76 1.04 -20.48
C PRO A 80 -5.81 -0.07 -20.44
N ARG A 81 -5.98 -0.72 -19.27
CA ARG A 81 -6.86 -1.89 -19.13
C ARG A 81 -7.38 -2.09 -17.71
N ILE A 82 -8.60 -2.56 -17.64
CA ILE A 82 -9.26 -2.99 -16.41
C ILE A 82 -9.46 -4.49 -16.49
N VAL A 83 -8.83 -5.22 -15.58
CA VAL A 83 -8.94 -6.67 -15.47
C VAL A 83 -10.10 -7.01 -14.56
N VAL A 84 -11.08 -7.72 -15.10
CA VAL A 84 -12.27 -8.22 -14.39
C VAL A 84 -12.31 -9.75 -14.43
N PHE A 85 -12.98 -10.36 -13.49
CA PHE A 85 -13.01 -11.82 -13.36
C PHE A 85 -14.42 -12.37 -13.60
N GLU A 86 -14.54 -13.28 -14.52
CA GLU A 86 -15.74 -14.08 -14.78
C GLU A 86 -15.65 -15.47 -14.14
N VAL A 87 -14.53 -15.73 -13.44
CA VAL A 87 -14.25 -16.96 -12.69
C VAL A 87 -13.89 -16.65 -11.26
N GLY A 88 -14.29 -17.50 -10.34
CA GLY A 88 -13.82 -17.53 -8.96
C GLY A 88 -13.21 -18.88 -8.63
N GLY A 89 -12.18 -18.89 -7.79
CA GLY A 89 -11.45 -20.10 -7.44
C GLY A 89 -9.96 -19.84 -7.22
N VAL A 90 -9.14 -20.85 -7.51
CA VAL A 90 -7.70 -20.84 -7.25
C VAL A 90 -6.92 -20.85 -8.55
N ILE A 91 -5.99 -19.89 -8.71
CA ILE A 91 -5.00 -19.85 -9.79
C ILE A 91 -3.65 -20.28 -9.21
N ASP A 92 -3.13 -21.43 -9.66
CA ASP A 92 -1.82 -21.95 -9.25
C ASP A 92 -0.74 -21.49 -10.25
N LEU A 93 0.18 -20.64 -9.82
CA LEU A 93 1.26 -20.10 -10.66
C LEU A 93 2.50 -21.01 -10.74
N GLY A 94 2.52 -22.15 -10.04
CA GLY A 94 3.62 -23.14 -10.13
C GLY A 94 4.96 -22.60 -9.63
N MET A 95 4.96 -21.84 -8.53
CA MET A 95 6.14 -21.20 -7.92
C MET A 95 6.79 -20.14 -8.83
N LYS A 96 5.96 -19.37 -9.56
CA LYS A 96 6.44 -18.30 -10.44
C LYS A 96 5.80 -16.96 -10.11
N GLU A 97 6.58 -15.90 -10.21
CA GLU A 97 6.08 -14.53 -10.15
C GLU A 97 5.55 -14.07 -11.51
N LEU A 98 4.48 -13.29 -11.48
CA LEU A 98 3.98 -12.55 -12.64
C LEU A 98 4.48 -11.10 -12.59
N ARG A 99 5.21 -10.71 -13.63
CA ARG A 99 5.74 -9.35 -13.75
C ARG A 99 4.77 -8.46 -14.51
N ILE A 100 4.36 -7.35 -13.89
CA ILE A 100 3.55 -6.28 -14.47
C ILE A 100 4.50 -5.18 -14.94
N SER A 101 4.68 -5.04 -16.25
CA SER A 101 5.60 -4.07 -16.85
C SER A 101 4.91 -3.00 -17.70
N GLU A 102 3.61 -3.16 -17.97
CA GLU A 102 2.83 -2.22 -18.78
C GLU A 102 1.96 -1.36 -17.85
N PRO A 103 2.01 -0.03 -17.98
CA PRO A 103 1.28 0.88 -17.09
C PRO A 103 -0.23 0.92 -17.35
N PHE A 104 -0.91 1.74 -16.56
CA PHE A 104 -2.35 2.00 -16.65
C PHE A 104 -3.19 0.74 -16.49
N LEU A 105 -3.04 0.09 -15.34
CA LEU A 105 -3.72 -1.16 -15.01
C LEU A 105 -4.60 -1.03 -13.76
N THR A 106 -5.84 -1.46 -13.86
CA THR A 106 -6.69 -1.76 -12.69
C THR A 106 -7.02 -3.24 -12.66
N ILE A 107 -6.72 -3.91 -11.54
CA ILE A 107 -7.12 -5.28 -11.27
C ILE A 107 -8.28 -5.23 -10.26
N ALA A 108 -9.47 -5.55 -10.74
CA ALA A 108 -10.72 -5.45 -9.98
C ALA A 108 -11.17 -6.84 -9.47
N GLY A 109 -10.48 -7.36 -8.45
CA GLY A 109 -10.77 -8.67 -7.85
C GLY A 109 -12.18 -8.81 -7.28
N GLN A 110 -12.82 -7.69 -6.90
CA GLN A 110 -14.20 -7.66 -6.41
C GLN A 110 -15.26 -8.06 -7.46
N THR A 111 -14.88 -8.14 -8.74
CA THR A 111 -15.76 -8.61 -9.81
C THR A 111 -15.88 -10.13 -9.87
N ALA A 112 -14.94 -10.83 -9.25
CA ALA A 112 -14.93 -12.29 -9.25
C ALA A 112 -16.17 -12.85 -8.51
N PRO A 113 -16.84 -13.87 -9.08
CA PRO A 113 -17.89 -14.59 -8.34
C PRO A 113 -17.31 -15.25 -7.10
N HIS A 114 -18.15 -15.42 -6.08
CA HIS A 114 -17.75 -16.15 -4.86
C HIS A 114 -17.16 -17.53 -5.19
N PRO A 115 -16.01 -17.93 -4.61
CA PRO A 115 -15.34 -17.38 -3.41
C PRO A 115 -14.38 -16.19 -3.69
N GLY A 116 -14.38 -15.62 -4.87
CA GLY A 116 -13.38 -14.67 -5.30
C GLY A 116 -12.18 -15.39 -5.91
N VAL A 117 -11.10 -14.66 -6.20
CA VAL A 117 -9.87 -15.22 -6.77
C VAL A 117 -8.78 -15.30 -5.70
N THR A 118 -8.17 -16.47 -5.60
CA THR A 118 -6.97 -16.72 -4.80
C THR A 118 -5.85 -17.19 -5.72
N ILE A 119 -4.73 -16.46 -5.72
CA ILE A 119 -3.50 -16.82 -6.41
C ILE A 119 -2.61 -17.57 -5.42
N ILE A 120 -2.13 -18.74 -5.79
CA ILE A 120 -1.21 -19.54 -4.96
C ILE A 120 0.08 -19.84 -5.72
N LYS A 121 1.13 -20.22 -4.96
CA LYS A 121 2.44 -20.61 -5.49
C LYS A 121 2.99 -19.61 -6.47
N GLY A 122 2.99 -18.34 -6.07
CA GLY A 122 3.52 -17.24 -6.85
C GLY A 122 2.98 -15.89 -6.39
N GLY A 123 3.49 -14.82 -6.96
CA GLY A 123 3.18 -13.46 -6.58
C GLY A 123 3.21 -12.50 -7.76
N LEU A 124 3.12 -11.19 -7.45
CA LEU A 124 3.10 -10.12 -8.44
C LEU A 124 4.28 -9.17 -8.23
N THR A 125 5.08 -8.95 -9.26
CA THR A 125 6.15 -7.95 -9.30
C THR A 125 5.71 -6.77 -10.17
N ILE A 126 5.48 -5.59 -9.57
CA ILE A 126 5.07 -4.38 -10.27
C ILE A 126 6.32 -3.58 -10.64
N ALA A 127 6.58 -3.41 -11.94
CA ALA A 127 7.74 -2.72 -12.48
C ALA A 127 7.35 -1.56 -13.41
N THR A 128 6.26 -0.89 -13.09
CA THR A 128 5.64 0.16 -13.90
C THR A 128 4.84 1.11 -13.01
N HIS A 129 4.05 1.98 -13.59
CA HIS A 129 3.29 3.02 -12.89
C HIS A 129 1.78 2.96 -13.19
N ASP A 130 1.01 3.72 -12.41
CA ASP A 130 -0.45 3.81 -12.53
C ASP A 130 -1.11 2.42 -12.46
N VAL A 131 -0.88 1.74 -11.31
CA VAL A 131 -1.41 0.41 -11.06
C VAL A 131 -2.31 0.41 -9.83
N VAL A 132 -3.54 -0.07 -9.98
CA VAL A 132 -4.51 -0.27 -8.89
C VAL A 132 -4.84 -1.75 -8.77
N ILE A 133 -4.58 -2.35 -7.60
CA ILE A 133 -4.89 -3.75 -7.30
C ILE A 133 -5.85 -3.79 -6.12
N ARG A 134 -7.03 -4.37 -6.31
CA ARG A 134 -8.05 -4.46 -5.25
C ARG A 134 -8.66 -5.85 -5.16
N HIS A 135 -8.96 -6.27 -3.94
CA HIS A 135 -9.77 -7.44 -3.62
C HIS A 135 -9.23 -8.77 -4.13
N LEU A 136 -7.89 -8.94 -4.13
CA LEU A 136 -7.23 -10.20 -4.46
C LEU A 136 -6.70 -10.91 -3.20
N ARG A 137 -6.64 -12.23 -3.26
CA ARG A 137 -5.87 -13.05 -2.32
C ARG A 137 -4.64 -13.58 -3.00
N ILE A 138 -3.46 -13.38 -2.40
CA ILE A 138 -2.20 -13.88 -2.94
C ILE A 138 -1.48 -14.61 -1.80
N ARG A 139 -1.24 -15.90 -2.00
CA ARG A 139 -0.76 -16.85 -1.00
C ARG A 139 0.33 -17.73 -1.60
N PRO A 140 1.56 -17.20 -1.76
CA PRO A 140 2.66 -17.94 -2.38
C PRO A 140 2.89 -19.31 -1.75
N GLY A 141 3.06 -19.38 -0.45
CA GLY A 141 3.40 -20.58 0.28
C GLY A 141 4.77 -21.16 -0.10
N ASP A 142 5.13 -22.28 0.50
CA ASP A 142 6.40 -22.97 0.23
C ASP A 142 6.37 -23.91 -1.00
N GLY A 143 5.17 -24.16 -1.55
CA GLY A 143 4.98 -25.06 -2.69
C GLY A 143 5.39 -26.52 -2.44
N GLY A 144 5.65 -26.90 -1.21
CA GLY A 144 6.23 -28.21 -0.87
C GLY A 144 7.71 -28.35 -1.26
N LEU A 145 8.40 -27.23 -1.51
CA LEU A 145 9.82 -27.22 -1.87
C LEU A 145 10.70 -27.39 -0.63
N PRO A 146 11.94 -27.89 -0.79
CA PRO A 146 12.89 -27.98 0.31
C PRO A 146 13.21 -26.64 0.93
N LYS A 147 13.49 -26.62 2.22
CA LYS A 147 14.01 -25.41 2.90
C LYS A 147 15.26 -24.88 2.20
N ARG A 148 15.40 -23.55 2.13
CA ARG A 148 16.57 -22.85 1.53
C ARG A 148 16.65 -22.97 0.00
N SER A 149 15.55 -23.25 -0.70
CA SER A 149 15.54 -23.48 -2.15
C SER A 149 15.07 -22.29 -2.99
N GLY A 150 14.57 -21.22 -2.38
CA GLY A 150 14.06 -20.03 -3.11
C GLY A 150 13.45 -19.00 -2.20
N ASP A 151 12.82 -18.02 -2.80
CA ASP A 151 12.04 -16.95 -2.15
C ASP A 151 10.93 -16.46 -3.08
N ILE A 152 9.80 -16.07 -2.54
CA ILE A 152 8.69 -15.47 -3.29
C ILE A 152 7.99 -14.42 -2.42
N ASP A 153 7.87 -13.20 -2.98
CA ASP A 153 7.00 -12.15 -2.47
C ASP A 153 5.53 -12.39 -2.88
N ALA A 154 4.58 -11.94 -2.08
CA ALA A 154 3.19 -11.92 -2.56
C ALA A 154 2.95 -10.73 -3.50
N ILE A 155 3.27 -9.50 -3.09
CA ILE A 155 3.31 -8.32 -3.98
C ILE A 155 4.54 -7.48 -3.66
N THR A 156 5.31 -7.14 -4.70
CA THR A 156 6.42 -6.19 -4.57
C THR A 156 6.43 -5.17 -5.71
N THR A 157 6.89 -3.93 -5.42
CA THR A 157 7.20 -2.95 -6.47
C THR A 157 8.69 -2.86 -6.68
N VAL A 158 9.13 -2.62 -7.92
CA VAL A 158 10.55 -2.53 -8.28
C VAL A 158 10.80 -1.45 -9.34
N ARG A 159 12.06 -1.07 -9.53
CA ARG A 159 12.52 -0.24 -10.67
C ARG A 159 11.78 1.09 -10.83
N GLY A 160 11.60 1.83 -9.75
CA GLY A 160 10.96 3.14 -9.83
C GLY A 160 9.45 3.08 -10.11
N ALA A 161 8.80 1.97 -9.78
CA ALA A 161 7.34 1.88 -9.85
C ALA A 161 6.69 3.00 -9.02
N HIS A 162 5.66 3.62 -9.55
CA HIS A 162 5.02 4.73 -8.86
C HIS A 162 3.53 4.85 -9.18
N ASP A 163 2.81 5.61 -8.36
CA ASP A 163 1.36 5.74 -8.45
C ASP A 163 0.68 4.36 -8.38
N VAL A 164 1.03 3.61 -7.31
CA VAL A 164 0.54 2.25 -7.09
C VAL A 164 -0.34 2.21 -5.85
N ILE A 165 -1.50 1.60 -5.96
CA ILE A 165 -2.40 1.31 -4.84
C ILE A 165 -2.62 -0.20 -4.76
N VAL A 166 -2.39 -0.77 -3.56
CA VAL A 166 -2.84 -2.12 -3.19
C VAL A 166 -3.84 -1.96 -2.04
N ASP A 167 -5.10 -2.23 -2.32
CA ASP A 167 -6.20 -1.97 -1.41
C ASP A 167 -7.10 -3.19 -1.25
N HIS A 168 -7.51 -3.48 -0.01
CA HIS A 168 -8.37 -4.62 0.30
C HIS A 168 -7.86 -5.93 -0.31
N CYS A 169 -6.57 -6.26 -0.15
CA CYS A 169 -6.01 -7.55 -0.53
C CYS A 169 -5.69 -8.39 0.70
N SER A 170 -5.64 -9.72 0.53
CA SER A 170 -5.18 -10.65 1.57
C SER A 170 -3.90 -11.31 1.09
N LEU A 171 -2.80 -10.96 1.74
CA LEU A 171 -1.45 -11.32 1.36
C LEU A 171 -0.83 -12.14 2.50
N THR A 172 -0.68 -13.43 2.28
CA THR A 172 -0.25 -14.37 3.33
C THR A 172 0.69 -15.42 2.77
N TRP A 173 1.54 -15.98 3.65
CA TRP A 173 2.40 -17.12 3.34
C TRP A 173 3.52 -16.81 2.32
N ALA A 174 3.90 -15.55 2.15
CA ALA A 174 5.11 -15.26 1.41
C ALA A 174 6.33 -15.86 2.12
N THR A 175 7.33 -16.22 1.36
CA THR A 175 8.58 -16.78 1.89
C THR A 175 9.68 -15.74 1.95
N ASP A 176 9.50 -14.59 1.29
CA ASP A 176 10.15 -13.31 1.58
C ASP A 176 9.09 -12.33 2.11
N GLU A 177 8.77 -11.21 1.49
CA GLU A 177 7.80 -10.27 2.01
C GLU A 177 6.36 -10.53 1.49
N ASN A 178 5.38 -10.33 2.36
CA ASN A 178 3.98 -10.35 1.93
C ASN A 178 3.61 -9.11 1.09
N LEU A 179 4.17 -7.91 1.38
CA LEU A 179 3.84 -6.67 0.66
C LEU A 179 4.97 -5.66 0.74
N SER A 180 5.69 -5.45 -0.35
CA SER A 180 6.91 -4.63 -0.34
C SER A 180 6.95 -3.55 -1.40
N ALA A 181 7.72 -2.50 -1.12
CA ALA A 181 8.13 -1.48 -2.08
C ALA A 181 9.65 -1.41 -2.14
N SER A 182 10.22 -1.75 -3.29
CA SER A 182 11.66 -1.87 -3.50
C SER A 182 12.20 -0.94 -4.55
N SER A 183 13.51 -0.76 -4.57
CA SER A 183 14.20 0.05 -5.58
C SER A 183 15.63 -0.44 -5.82
N THR A 184 16.24 0.08 -6.88
CA THR A 184 17.69 0.06 -7.07
C THR A 184 18.28 1.18 -6.22
N ARG A 185 19.16 0.88 -5.24
CA ARG A 185 19.65 1.85 -4.26
C ARG A 185 20.22 3.12 -4.84
N PHE A 186 21.12 3.02 -5.80
CA PHE A 186 21.94 4.13 -6.29
C PHE A 186 21.77 4.30 -7.81
N HIS A 187 20.53 4.47 -8.25
CA HIS A 187 20.24 4.75 -9.65
C HIS A 187 20.19 6.26 -9.88
N GLY A 188 21.30 6.84 -10.34
CA GLY A 188 21.54 8.26 -10.53
C GLY A 188 22.81 8.74 -9.84
N GLU A 189 23.12 10.03 -9.95
CA GLU A 189 24.36 10.63 -9.50
C GLU A 189 24.31 11.14 -8.05
N ASN A 190 23.11 11.38 -7.52
CA ASN A 190 22.89 11.99 -6.23
C ASN A 190 21.60 11.51 -5.56
N GLU A 191 21.41 11.85 -4.27
CA GLU A 191 20.27 11.43 -3.48
C GLU A 191 18.91 11.79 -4.11
N ALA A 192 18.79 12.97 -4.72
CA ALA A 192 17.54 13.39 -5.34
C ALA A 192 17.17 12.47 -6.53
N GLU A 193 18.15 12.07 -7.31
CA GLU A 193 17.97 11.13 -8.41
C GLU A 193 17.70 9.70 -7.90
N TRP A 194 18.40 9.26 -6.84
CA TRP A 194 18.12 7.96 -6.22
C TRP A 194 16.68 7.86 -5.76
N MET A 195 16.17 8.91 -5.10
CA MET A 195 14.78 8.99 -4.67
C MET A 195 13.78 9.08 -5.84
N ALA A 196 14.11 9.85 -6.89
CA ALA A 196 13.28 9.96 -8.09
C ALA A 196 13.18 8.64 -8.87
N ASN A 197 14.22 7.82 -8.82
CA ASN A 197 14.28 6.51 -9.48
C ASN A 197 13.88 5.33 -8.56
N ALA A 198 13.59 5.59 -7.29
CA ALA A 198 13.02 4.61 -6.38
C ALA A 198 11.50 4.46 -6.60
N SER A 199 10.93 3.38 -6.09
CA SER A 199 9.46 3.26 -6.00
C SER A 199 8.93 4.40 -5.12
N ARG A 200 7.84 5.04 -5.55
CA ARG A 200 7.29 6.22 -4.87
C ARG A 200 5.81 6.41 -5.11
N ARG A 201 5.17 7.24 -4.30
CA ARG A 201 3.70 7.45 -4.33
C ARG A 201 2.96 6.11 -4.31
N ILE A 202 3.20 5.37 -3.21
CA ILE A 202 2.64 4.03 -3.00
C ILE A 202 1.62 4.11 -1.86
N THR A 203 0.47 3.50 -2.04
CA THR A 203 -0.52 3.31 -0.97
C THR A 203 -0.83 1.85 -0.75
N TYR A 204 -0.67 1.40 0.49
CA TYR A 204 -1.11 0.09 0.99
C TYR A 204 -2.21 0.31 2.01
N SER A 205 -3.46 -0.02 1.66
CA SER A 205 -4.63 0.27 2.48
C SER A 205 -5.53 -0.93 2.68
N ASN A 206 -6.04 -1.10 3.90
CA ASN A 206 -7.05 -2.10 4.25
C ASN A 206 -6.68 -3.56 3.90
N ASN A 207 -5.39 -3.90 3.86
CA ASN A 207 -4.95 -5.24 3.54
C ASN A 207 -4.82 -6.12 4.79
N ILE A 208 -4.96 -7.43 4.61
CA ILE A 208 -4.40 -8.44 5.52
C ILE A 208 -3.00 -8.77 5.02
N VAL A 209 -1.99 -8.54 5.87
CA VAL A 209 -0.57 -8.84 5.64
C VAL A 209 -0.13 -9.78 6.76
N SER A 210 -0.19 -11.08 6.54
CA SER A 210 -0.15 -12.04 7.64
C SER A 210 0.61 -13.31 7.32
N GLU A 211 1.13 -13.95 8.38
CA GLU A 211 1.68 -15.30 8.30
C GLU A 211 2.75 -15.47 7.22
N GLY A 212 3.67 -14.51 7.08
CA GLY A 212 4.89 -14.77 6.32
C GLY A 212 5.58 -16.00 6.90
N LEU A 213 6.01 -16.95 6.04
CA LEU A 213 6.54 -18.24 6.50
C LEU A 213 7.95 -18.06 7.11
N ALA A 214 8.18 -18.56 8.31
CA ALA A 214 9.41 -18.33 9.07
C ALA A 214 10.57 -19.24 8.62
N ASP A 215 10.65 -20.45 9.11
CA ASP A 215 11.71 -21.39 8.73
C ASP A 215 11.31 -22.24 7.51
N SER A 216 11.25 -21.58 6.35
CA SER A 216 10.72 -22.12 5.11
C SER A 216 11.77 -22.21 3.99
N ILE A 217 11.38 -21.99 2.75
CA ILE A 217 12.26 -22.14 1.58
C ILE A 217 13.26 -20.99 1.41
N HIS A 218 13.12 -19.86 2.12
CA HIS A 218 13.99 -18.70 1.95
C HIS A 218 15.48 -19.03 2.21
N ALA A 219 16.36 -18.66 1.27
CA ALA A 219 17.77 -19.05 1.28
C ALA A 219 18.55 -18.53 2.50
N LYS A 220 18.18 -17.36 3.06
CA LYS A 220 18.84 -16.76 4.23
C LYS A 220 18.43 -17.38 5.57
N GLY A 221 17.52 -18.34 5.60
CA GLY A 221 17.06 -18.95 6.83
C GLY A 221 15.74 -18.39 7.32
N GLU A 222 15.57 -18.26 8.63
CA GLU A 222 14.35 -17.77 9.25
C GLU A 222 13.96 -16.41 8.70
N HIS A 223 12.73 -16.31 8.20
CA HIS A 223 12.23 -15.11 7.54
C HIS A 223 10.89 -14.68 8.14
N SER A 224 9.74 -14.87 7.54
CA SER A 224 8.43 -14.39 7.99
C SER A 224 8.34 -12.85 8.03
N LYS A 225 8.19 -12.24 6.86
CA LYS A 225 8.25 -10.78 6.71
C LYS A 225 6.89 -10.21 6.30
N GLY A 226 6.50 -9.09 6.96
CA GLY A 226 5.32 -8.33 6.56
C GLY A 226 5.60 -7.46 5.33
N SER A 227 6.20 -6.29 5.54
CA SER A 227 6.45 -5.30 4.48
C SER A 227 7.84 -4.69 4.58
N LEU A 228 8.57 -4.67 3.46
CA LEU A 228 9.80 -3.91 3.31
C LEU A 228 9.56 -2.64 2.49
N ILE A 229 9.87 -1.49 3.07
CA ILE A 229 9.97 -0.22 2.35
C ILE A 229 11.46 0.06 2.20
N HIS A 230 11.98 -0.31 1.03
CA HIS A 230 13.41 -0.39 0.75
C HIS A 230 14.07 0.99 0.62
N ASP A 231 15.41 1.00 0.53
CA ASP A 231 16.21 2.23 0.45
C ASP A 231 15.67 3.23 -0.58
N HIS A 232 15.58 4.50 -0.20
CA HIS A 232 15.09 5.66 -0.98
C HIS A 232 13.62 5.63 -1.39
N VAL A 233 12.89 4.55 -1.17
CA VAL A 233 11.44 4.52 -1.43
C VAL A 233 10.77 5.61 -0.63
N ASN A 234 9.89 6.38 -1.27
CA ASN A 234 9.34 7.59 -0.66
C ASN A 234 7.87 7.84 -1.02
N GLU A 235 7.24 8.78 -0.31
CA GLU A 235 5.80 9.08 -0.45
C GLU A 235 4.93 7.83 -0.26
N VAL A 236 5.28 6.98 0.75
CA VAL A 236 4.55 5.75 1.05
C VAL A 236 3.51 6.00 2.13
N LEU A 237 2.30 5.53 1.90
CA LEU A 237 1.24 5.47 2.89
C LEU A 237 0.86 4.02 3.18
N ILE A 238 0.96 3.62 4.46
CA ILE A 238 0.50 2.33 4.97
C ILE A 238 -0.61 2.63 5.98
N VAL A 239 -1.88 2.33 5.62
CA VAL A 239 -3.03 2.79 6.40
C VAL A 239 -4.13 1.73 6.51
N GLY A 240 -4.63 1.53 7.72
CA GLY A 240 -5.77 0.66 7.96
C GLY A 240 -5.52 -0.83 7.71
N ASN A 241 -4.25 -1.29 7.66
CA ASN A 241 -3.93 -2.69 7.42
C ASN A 241 -3.92 -3.50 8.71
N LEU A 242 -4.15 -4.80 8.59
CA LEU A 242 -3.87 -5.80 9.60
C LEU A 242 -2.53 -6.49 9.28
N TYR A 243 -1.55 -6.33 10.16
CA TYR A 243 -0.35 -7.17 10.22
C TYR A 243 -0.53 -8.21 11.32
N ALA A 244 -0.49 -9.49 10.99
CA ALA A 244 -0.64 -10.52 12.00
C ALA A 244 0.33 -11.69 11.78
N HIS A 245 0.91 -12.21 12.87
CA HIS A 245 1.77 -13.40 12.84
C HIS A 245 2.97 -13.30 11.88
N ASN A 246 3.55 -12.12 11.71
CA ASN A 246 4.82 -11.95 11.00
C ASN A 246 5.97 -11.85 12.02
N TYR A 247 7.08 -12.52 11.76
CA TYR A 247 8.22 -12.49 12.67
C TYR A 247 8.82 -11.09 12.80
N GLU A 248 8.88 -10.34 11.65
CA GLU A 248 9.28 -8.94 11.64
C GLU A 248 8.73 -8.18 10.42
N ARG A 249 9.08 -6.90 10.28
CA ARG A 249 8.72 -6.01 9.17
C ARG A 249 7.22 -5.71 9.08
N SER A 250 6.65 -5.22 10.18
CA SER A 250 5.23 -4.83 10.22
C SER A 250 5.02 -3.30 10.39
N PRO A 251 5.57 -2.40 9.50
CA PRO A 251 6.57 -2.60 8.43
C PRO A 251 8.02 -2.32 8.85
N LEU A 252 9.00 -2.63 7.95
CA LEU A 252 10.37 -2.11 7.98
C LEU A 252 10.51 -0.95 6.99
N PHE A 253 11.02 0.18 7.43
CA PHE A 253 11.58 1.24 6.59
C PHE A 253 13.10 1.14 6.60
N LYS A 254 13.74 1.18 5.42
CA LYS A 254 15.16 0.91 5.29
C LYS A 254 15.87 2.02 4.50
N GLY A 255 17.09 2.35 4.89
CA GLY A 255 18.02 3.13 4.09
C GLY A 255 17.49 4.46 3.52
N GLY A 256 17.08 5.41 4.36
CA GLY A 256 16.55 6.69 3.91
C GLY A 256 15.13 6.66 3.35
N ALA A 257 14.42 5.54 3.49
CA ALA A 257 13.02 5.45 3.09
C ALA A 257 12.12 6.42 3.87
N ARG A 258 11.07 6.93 3.21
CA ARG A 258 10.17 7.96 3.77
C ARG A 258 8.70 7.62 3.59
N GLY A 259 7.93 7.72 4.66
CA GLY A 259 6.49 7.44 4.59
C GLY A 259 5.75 7.53 5.91
N GLN A 260 4.47 7.18 5.84
CA GLN A 260 3.54 7.28 6.96
C GLN A 260 2.85 5.94 7.23
N VAL A 261 2.84 5.53 8.49
CA VAL A 261 2.21 4.32 9.02
C VAL A 261 1.10 4.77 9.96
N ILE A 262 -0.15 4.70 9.48
CA ILE A 262 -1.30 5.33 10.14
C ILE A 262 -2.42 4.32 10.35
N ASN A 263 -2.95 4.25 11.58
CA ASN A 263 -4.14 3.47 11.94
C ASN A 263 -4.08 1.99 11.51
N ASN A 264 -2.91 1.35 11.60
CA ASN A 264 -2.80 -0.09 11.37
C ASN A 264 -2.95 -0.88 12.68
N LEU A 265 -3.39 -2.11 12.57
CA LEU A 265 -3.42 -3.09 13.64
C LEU A 265 -2.28 -4.09 13.44
N ILE A 266 -1.40 -4.21 14.43
CA ILE A 266 -0.29 -5.17 14.44
C ILE A 266 -0.55 -6.16 15.57
N TYR A 267 -0.71 -7.42 15.24
CA TYR A 267 -0.98 -8.48 16.20
C TYR A 267 0.07 -9.58 16.15
N ASN A 268 0.53 -10.00 17.32
CA ASN A 268 1.49 -11.10 17.49
C ASN A 268 2.73 -10.97 16.57
N PRO A 269 3.41 -9.79 16.51
CA PRO A 269 4.71 -9.72 15.87
C PRO A 269 5.71 -10.60 16.63
N GLY A 270 6.68 -11.19 15.93
CA GLY A 270 7.75 -11.96 16.57
C GLY A 270 8.80 -11.06 17.20
N GLN A 271 9.94 -10.93 16.55
CA GLN A 271 11.10 -10.19 17.05
C GLN A 271 10.99 -8.68 16.92
N ARG A 272 10.34 -8.17 15.86
CA ARG A 272 10.19 -6.73 15.59
C ARG A 272 8.82 -6.41 14.98
N ALA A 273 8.17 -5.37 15.49
CA ALA A 273 6.95 -4.82 14.90
C ALA A 273 7.32 -3.79 13.80
N ILE A 274 7.12 -2.49 14.06
CA ILE A 274 7.62 -1.43 13.16
C ILE A 274 9.11 -1.24 13.43
N HIS A 275 9.91 -1.15 12.36
CA HIS A 275 11.32 -0.87 12.56
C HIS A 275 11.96 -0.08 11.40
N TYR A 276 13.09 0.55 11.71
CA TYR A 276 13.94 1.26 10.76
C TYR A 276 15.36 0.73 10.85
N ASN A 277 16.03 0.56 9.72
CA ASN A 277 17.47 0.37 9.68
C ASN A 277 18.12 0.95 8.43
N LEU A 278 19.44 1.15 8.51
CA LEU A 278 20.32 1.36 7.36
C LEU A 278 21.55 0.47 7.57
N ILE A 279 21.80 -0.42 6.63
CA ILE A 279 22.94 -1.35 6.68
C ILE A 279 24.10 -0.70 5.94
N ALA A 280 25.15 -0.31 6.70
CA ALA A 280 26.31 0.46 6.17
C ALA A 280 27.01 -0.24 5.00
N GLU A 281 27.17 -1.57 5.10
CA GLU A 281 27.84 -2.39 4.09
C GLU A 281 27.10 -2.39 2.75
N GLU A 282 25.78 -2.24 2.75
CA GLU A 282 24.96 -2.17 1.53
C GLU A 282 25.09 -0.80 0.85
N TRP A 283 25.50 0.23 1.60
CA TRP A 283 25.68 1.60 1.07
C TRP A 283 27.03 1.84 0.42
N ARG A 284 27.99 0.93 0.56
CA ARG A 284 29.25 0.92 -0.21
C ARG A 284 30.00 2.25 -0.22
N GLY A 285 29.96 2.98 0.89
CA GLY A 285 30.63 4.29 1.03
C GLY A 285 29.83 5.49 0.50
N HIS A 286 28.63 5.31 -0.03
CA HIS A 286 27.76 6.45 -0.34
C HIS A 286 27.32 7.16 0.95
N PRO A 287 27.10 8.48 0.90
CA PRO A 287 26.53 9.24 2.02
C PRO A 287 25.18 8.66 2.42
N TYR A 288 24.94 8.52 3.72
CA TYR A 288 23.67 8.00 4.21
C TYR A 288 22.54 9.00 4.05
N SER A 289 21.47 8.59 3.40
CA SER A 289 20.23 9.34 3.35
C SER A 289 19.47 9.24 4.67
N LYS A 290 18.88 10.33 5.10
CA LYS A 290 18.06 10.37 6.29
C LYS A 290 16.67 9.79 6.01
N GLY A 291 16.24 8.85 6.87
CA GLY A 291 14.88 8.32 6.86
C GLY A 291 13.87 9.28 7.48
N GLU A 292 12.63 9.18 7.05
CA GLU A 292 11.53 9.96 7.62
C GLU A 292 10.29 9.08 7.84
N MET A 293 9.81 9.01 9.08
CA MET A 293 8.66 8.19 9.42
C MET A 293 7.62 8.96 10.22
N VAL A 294 6.36 8.80 9.85
CA VAL A 294 5.21 9.15 10.68
C VAL A 294 4.55 7.86 11.15
N VAL A 295 4.46 7.66 12.46
CA VAL A 295 3.89 6.46 13.09
C VAL A 295 2.77 6.91 14.02
N ARG A 296 1.51 6.88 13.53
CA ARG A 296 0.42 7.57 14.22
C ARG A 296 -0.87 6.76 14.28
N GLY A 297 -1.45 6.71 15.48
CA GLY A 297 -2.74 6.05 15.69
C GLY A 297 -2.73 4.54 15.48
N ASN A 298 -1.57 3.88 15.52
CA ASN A 298 -1.50 2.43 15.31
C ASN A 298 -1.78 1.68 16.61
N VAL A 299 -2.20 0.43 16.47
CA VAL A 299 -2.39 -0.48 17.60
C VAL A 299 -1.44 -1.66 17.45
N MET A 300 -0.67 -1.96 18.50
CA MET A 300 0.07 -3.21 18.58
C MET A 300 -0.40 -4.02 19.79
N ARG A 301 -0.70 -5.29 19.55
CA ARG A 301 -1.01 -6.28 20.60
C ARG A 301 -0.03 -7.44 20.51
N ALA A 302 0.69 -7.66 21.59
CA ALA A 302 1.55 -8.84 21.70
C ALA A 302 0.71 -10.13 21.74
N GLY A 303 1.22 -11.19 21.12
CA GLY A 303 0.60 -12.51 21.07
C GLY A 303 1.55 -13.62 21.53
N LYS A 304 1.19 -14.87 21.20
CA LYS A 304 1.92 -16.06 21.64
C LYS A 304 3.38 -16.07 21.17
N SER A 305 3.66 -15.62 19.95
CA SER A 305 4.99 -15.63 19.34
C SER A 305 5.78 -14.34 19.59
N THR A 306 5.20 -13.33 20.28
CA THR A 306 5.88 -12.05 20.49
C THR A 306 7.01 -12.20 21.50
N GLU A 307 8.23 -11.89 21.06
CA GLU A 307 9.42 -11.79 21.87
C GLU A 307 9.48 -10.45 22.63
N PRO A 308 10.39 -10.27 23.61
CA PRO A 308 10.62 -8.96 24.20
C PRO A 308 11.08 -7.94 23.14
N LEU A 309 10.24 -6.95 22.88
CA LEU A 309 10.49 -5.91 21.87
C LEU A 309 9.97 -4.55 22.30
N ALA A 310 10.41 -3.48 21.61
CA ALA A 310 9.72 -2.20 21.59
C ALA A 310 8.86 -2.07 20.33
N PHE A 311 7.85 -1.22 20.34
CA PHE A 311 6.93 -1.04 19.24
C PHE A 311 7.63 -0.52 17.97
N LEU A 312 8.49 0.50 18.12
CA LEU A 312 9.35 1.03 17.06
C LEU A 312 10.80 0.69 17.39
N MET A 313 11.39 -0.24 16.66
CA MET A 313 12.76 -0.70 16.82
C MET A 313 13.68 -0.04 15.80
N ILE A 314 14.78 0.56 16.25
CA ILE A 314 15.71 1.30 15.40
C ILE A 314 17.07 0.62 15.39
N GLY A 315 17.65 0.47 14.20
CA GLY A 315 18.94 -0.18 14.05
C GLY A 315 19.76 0.34 12.88
N GLY A 316 20.98 -0.18 12.77
CA GLY A 316 21.91 0.15 11.70
C GLY A 316 22.55 1.52 11.84
N SER A 317 22.89 2.13 10.73
CA SER A 317 23.49 3.46 10.60
C SER A 317 22.52 4.45 9.98
N GLY A 318 22.94 5.71 9.84
CA GLY A 318 22.12 6.77 9.25
C GLY A 318 21.12 7.39 10.24
N ASP A 319 20.61 8.55 9.90
CA ASP A 319 19.72 9.32 10.75
C ASP A 319 18.27 9.06 10.42
N LEU A 320 17.38 9.20 11.43
CA LEU A 320 15.94 9.02 11.28
C LEU A 320 15.20 10.21 11.93
N ASP A 321 14.37 10.89 11.15
CA ASP A 321 13.35 11.78 11.66
C ASP A 321 12.06 10.98 11.87
N VAL A 322 11.51 11.00 13.09
CA VAL A 322 10.27 10.30 13.41
C VAL A 322 9.28 11.18 14.15
N TYR A 323 8.04 11.15 13.69
CA TYR A 323 6.88 11.65 14.43
C TYR A 323 6.03 10.46 14.88
N ALA A 324 5.94 10.24 16.18
CA ALA A 324 5.12 9.17 16.76
C ALA A 324 4.10 9.76 17.73
N GLN A 325 2.82 9.43 17.56
CA GLN A 325 1.74 9.92 18.40
C GLN A 325 0.54 8.98 18.40
N ASP A 326 -0.16 8.93 19.54
CA ASP A 326 -1.43 8.20 19.71
C ASP A 326 -1.34 6.73 19.27
N ASN A 327 -0.23 6.04 19.59
CA ASN A 327 -0.09 4.62 19.37
C ASN A 327 -0.49 3.85 20.63
N LEU A 328 -1.36 2.85 20.50
CA LEU A 328 -1.78 1.98 21.60
C LEU A 328 -0.97 0.67 21.54
N ILE A 329 -0.18 0.44 22.57
CA ILE A 329 0.76 -0.68 22.61
C ILE A 329 0.47 -1.52 23.85
N VAL A 330 0.02 -2.75 23.65
CA VAL A 330 -0.37 -3.62 24.77
C VAL A 330 0.32 -4.99 24.70
N ASP A 331 0.67 -5.51 25.85
CA ASP A 331 1.19 -6.86 26.01
C ASP A 331 0.07 -7.94 25.90
N ARG A 332 0.44 -9.19 26.11
CA ARG A 332 -0.49 -10.34 26.01
C ARG A 332 -1.67 -10.28 26.99
N VAL A 333 -1.54 -9.56 28.06
CA VAL A 333 -2.58 -9.40 29.10
C VAL A 333 -3.29 -8.06 29.03
N GLY A 334 -3.04 -7.30 27.95
CA GLY A 334 -3.70 -6.01 27.71
C GLY A 334 -3.11 -4.82 28.47
N LYS A 335 -1.90 -4.96 29.05
CA LYS A 335 -1.23 -3.85 29.76
C LYS A 335 -0.31 -3.07 28.82
N THR A 336 -0.18 -1.78 29.02
CA THR A 336 0.73 -0.87 28.31
C THR A 336 2.15 -0.92 28.88
N SER A 337 2.73 -2.12 28.96
CA SER A 337 4.06 -2.34 29.56
C SER A 337 5.20 -2.31 28.53
N ILE A 338 4.88 -2.37 27.25
CA ILE A 338 5.86 -2.40 26.15
C ILE A 338 6.33 -0.98 25.83
N GLN A 339 7.63 -0.79 25.70
CA GLN A 339 8.21 0.50 25.33
C GLN A 339 7.83 0.92 23.91
N GLU A 340 7.61 2.23 23.71
CA GLU A 340 7.31 2.76 22.38
C GLU A 340 8.52 2.66 21.44
N THR A 341 9.73 2.91 21.92
CA THR A 341 10.94 2.96 21.07
C THR A 341 12.07 2.17 21.71
N GLY A 342 12.77 1.38 20.92
CA GLY A 342 13.96 0.63 21.32
C GLY A 342 15.01 0.59 20.20
N SER A 343 16.20 0.04 20.53
CA SER A 343 17.26 -0.20 19.55
C SER A 343 17.65 -1.68 19.56
N TYR A 344 17.99 -2.22 18.40
CA TYR A 344 18.45 -3.60 18.26
C TYR A 344 19.87 -3.72 17.68
N THR A 345 20.54 -2.59 17.48
CA THR A 345 21.96 -2.54 17.10
C THR A 345 22.70 -1.54 17.95
N THR A 346 24.04 -1.69 18.01
CA THR A 346 24.94 -0.74 18.67
C THR A 346 25.38 0.42 17.75
N ALA A 347 25.00 0.40 16.49
CA ALA A 347 25.32 1.46 15.53
C ALA A 347 24.62 2.77 15.93
N PRO A 348 25.28 3.92 15.78
CA PRO A 348 24.77 5.19 16.30
C PRO A 348 23.77 5.82 15.32
N VAL A 349 22.53 5.32 15.27
CA VAL A 349 21.45 6.03 14.61
C VAL A 349 21.07 7.26 15.41
N LYS A 350 21.15 8.43 14.81
CA LYS A 350 20.62 9.64 15.41
C LYS A 350 19.11 9.70 15.19
N LEU A 351 18.36 9.39 16.25
CA LEU A 351 16.92 9.53 16.25
C LEU A 351 16.52 10.96 16.58
N ASN A 352 15.91 11.66 15.62
CA ASN A 352 15.33 12.98 15.82
C ASN A 352 13.80 12.85 15.94
N ARG A 353 13.26 13.14 17.12
CA ARG A 353 11.80 13.16 17.34
C ARG A 353 11.23 14.50 16.87
N VAL A 354 10.46 14.45 15.78
CA VAL A 354 9.77 15.61 15.21
C VAL A 354 8.64 16.04 16.17
N LYS A 355 8.61 17.31 16.57
CA LYS A 355 7.62 17.83 17.54
C LYS A 355 6.28 18.20 16.89
N ASN A 356 6.32 18.76 15.69
CA ASN A 356 5.13 19.22 14.97
C ASN A 356 4.57 18.08 14.11
N ALA A 357 3.27 17.86 14.20
CA ALA A 357 2.60 16.85 13.38
C ALA A 357 2.75 17.18 11.89
N PRO A 358 3.34 16.31 11.09
CA PRO A 358 3.30 16.45 9.64
C PRO A 358 1.85 16.43 9.13
N ALA A 359 1.63 17.03 7.95
CA ALA A 359 0.33 16.98 7.30
C ALA A 359 -0.11 15.51 7.08
N LEU A 360 -1.40 15.26 7.25
CA LEU A 360 -1.96 13.97 6.88
C LEU A 360 -1.93 13.81 5.35
N PRO A 361 -1.69 12.61 4.83
CA PRO A 361 -1.79 12.34 3.42
C PRO A 361 -3.22 12.62 2.91
N PHE A 362 -3.33 12.83 1.61
CA PHE A 362 -4.63 13.08 0.98
C PHE A 362 -5.64 11.98 1.34
N GLY A 363 -6.87 12.38 1.68
CA GLY A 363 -7.98 11.48 1.98
C GLY A 363 -7.91 10.75 3.33
N VAL A 364 -6.80 10.85 4.08
CA VAL A 364 -6.66 10.18 5.38
C VAL A 364 -7.40 10.93 6.46
N SER A 365 -8.32 10.23 7.12
CA SER A 365 -8.96 10.67 8.37
C SER A 365 -8.36 9.87 9.52
N LEU A 366 -7.73 10.57 10.47
CA LEU A 366 -7.10 9.92 11.61
C LEU A 366 -8.16 9.42 12.60
N LEU A 367 -8.13 8.13 12.90
CA LEU A 367 -8.90 7.53 13.98
C LEU A 367 -8.06 7.56 15.27
N PRO A 368 -8.67 7.81 16.43
CA PRO A 368 -8.02 7.56 17.72
C PRO A 368 -7.61 6.08 17.83
N ALA A 369 -6.42 5.79 18.36
CA ALA A 369 -5.90 4.41 18.45
C ALA A 369 -6.89 3.42 19.08
N ALA A 370 -7.65 3.85 20.09
CA ALA A 370 -8.68 3.03 20.75
C ALA A 370 -9.82 2.55 19.81
N LYS A 371 -9.97 3.13 18.62
CA LYS A 371 -10.98 2.74 17.62
C LYS A 371 -10.42 1.93 16.45
N VAL A 372 -9.10 1.85 16.35
CA VAL A 372 -8.43 1.28 15.18
C VAL A 372 -8.66 -0.22 15.07
N GLN A 373 -8.59 -0.97 16.17
CA GLN A 373 -8.77 -2.42 16.13
C GLN A 373 -10.11 -2.79 15.49
N ASP A 374 -11.20 -2.21 15.97
CA ASP A 374 -12.54 -2.55 15.47
C ASP A 374 -12.70 -2.15 14.01
N ALA A 375 -12.25 -0.93 13.64
CA ALA A 375 -12.32 -0.43 12.28
C ALA A 375 -11.50 -1.29 11.30
N VAL A 376 -10.30 -1.70 11.69
CA VAL A 376 -9.43 -2.56 10.87
C VAL A 376 -10.06 -3.95 10.71
N ILE A 377 -10.49 -4.59 11.80
CA ILE A 377 -11.10 -5.93 11.77
C ILE A 377 -12.34 -5.94 10.87
N GLU A 378 -13.14 -4.89 10.91
CA GLU A 378 -14.34 -4.79 10.06
C GLU A 378 -13.99 -4.74 8.56
N ASN A 379 -12.94 -3.99 8.18
CA ASN A 379 -12.73 -3.58 6.79
C ASN A 379 -11.62 -4.34 6.04
N VAL A 380 -10.68 -5.01 6.70
CA VAL A 380 -9.50 -5.57 6.03
C VAL A 380 -9.77 -6.82 5.21
N GLY A 381 -8.91 -6.99 4.20
CA GLY A 381 -8.84 -8.20 3.40
C GLY A 381 -9.61 -8.14 2.10
N ALA A 382 -9.44 -9.17 1.27
CA ALA A 382 -9.91 -9.17 -0.10
C ALA A 382 -11.44 -8.99 -0.25
N THR A 383 -12.22 -9.56 0.63
CA THR A 383 -13.69 -9.44 0.60
C THR A 383 -14.23 -9.35 2.03
N PRO A 384 -14.09 -8.20 2.70
CA PRO A 384 -14.49 -8.06 4.11
C PRO A 384 -15.98 -8.39 4.35
N TRP A 385 -16.84 -8.18 3.36
CA TRP A 385 -18.25 -8.55 3.39
C TRP A 385 -18.51 -10.05 3.24
N ASN A 386 -17.51 -10.85 2.80
CA ASN A 386 -17.62 -12.30 2.60
C ASN A 386 -16.23 -12.97 2.60
N ARG A 387 -15.54 -12.88 3.73
CA ARG A 387 -14.19 -13.45 3.90
C ARG A 387 -14.18 -14.95 3.68
N ASP A 388 -13.13 -15.47 3.06
CA ASP A 388 -12.90 -16.92 2.96
C ASP A 388 -12.49 -17.53 4.32
N LEU A 389 -12.30 -18.84 4.35
CA LEU A 389 -11.99 -19.57 5.59
C LEU A 389 -10.67 -19.12 6.22
N ILE A 390 -9.65 -18.79 5.40
CA ILE A 390 -8.33 -18.39 5.86
C ILE A 390 -8.39 -16.99 6.45
N ASP A 391 -8.97 -16.01 5.72
CA ASP A 391 -9.13 -14.65 6.24
C ASP A 391 -9.99 -14.62 7.51
N ARG A 392 -11.05 -15.44 7.57
CA ARG A 392 -11.89 -15.59 8.79
C ARG A 392 -11.10 -16.13 9.96
N ARG A 393 -10.24 -17.15 9.74
CA ARG A 393 -9.37 -17.70 10.79
C ARG A 393 -8.40 -16.65 11.31
N ILE A 394 -7.69 -15.95 10.41
CA ILE A 394 -6.74 -14.89 10.80
C ILE A 394 -7.42 -13.81 11.63
N VAL A 395 -8.59 -13.33 11.18
CA VAL A 395 -9.35 -12.30 11.91
C VAL A 395 -9.83 -12.83 13.28
N ALA A 396 -10.31 -14.08 13.33
CA ALA A 396 -10.72 -14.72 14.59
C ALA A 396 -9.54 -14.88 15.56
N ASP A 397 -8.37 -15.26 15.07
CA ASP A 397 -7.17 -15.39 15.90
C ASP A 397 -6.77 -14.05 16.52
N VAL A 398 -6.88 -12.94 15.77
CA VAL A 398 -6.67 -11.59 16.30
C VAL A 398 -7.70 -11.23 17.39
N ILE A 399 -8.97 -11.47 17.14
CA ILE A 399 -10.06 -11.16 18.10
C ILE A 399 -9.87 -11.96 19.40
N GLU A 400 -9.60 -13.24 19.28
CA GLU A 400 -9.55 -14.20 20.39
C GLU A 400 -8.16 -14.29 21.06
N GLY A 401 -7.17 -13.59 20.52
CA GLY A 401 -5.80 -13.60 21.07
C GLY A 401 -5.06 -14.91 20.80
N ARG A 402 -5.36 -15.59 19.69
CA ARG A 402 -4.80 -16.89 19.29
C ARG A 402 -3.83 -16.77 18.11
N GLY A 403 -3.44 -17.92 17.58
CA GLY A 403 -2.54 -18.03 16.42
C GLY A 403 -1.08 -17.86 16.79
N GLU A 404 -0.22 -18.18 15.86
CA GLU A 404 1.22 -18.12 16.02
C GLU A 404 1.93 -17.92 14.68
N ILE A 405 3.22 -17.60 14.71
CA ILE A 405 4.09 -17.57 13.53
C ILE A 405 4.29 -19.02 13.08
N ILE A 406 4.24 -19.24 11.76
CA ILE A 406 4.27 -20.57 11.14
C ILE A 406 5.43 -20.69 10.15
N ASP A 407 5.89 -21.93 9.92
CA ASP A 407 6.95 -22.26 8.97
C ASP A 407 6.43 -22.69 7.59
N SER A 408 5.19 -23.21 7.57
CA SER A 408 4.53 -23.70 6.37
C SER A 408 3.02 -23.45 6.47
N GLN A 409 2.39 -23.13 5.35
CA GLN A 409 0.94 -23.02 5.24
C GLN A 409 0.21 -24.33 5.64
N ASP A 410 0.89 -25.46 5.59
CA ASP A 410 0.30 -26.74 5.95
C ASP A 410 -0.02 -26.86 7.46
N GLN A 411 0.68 -26.09 8.31
CA GLN A 411 0.41 -26.01 9.74
C GLN A 411 -0.98 -25.37 10.05
N VAL A 412 -1.55 -24.66 9.07
CA VAL A 412 -2.86 -23.98 9.20
C VAL A 412 -3.90 -24.44 8.17
N GLY A 413 -3.74 -25.64 7.62
CA GLY A 413 -4.69 -26.28 6.73
C GLY A 413 -4.32 -26.26 5.25
N GLY A 414 -3.17 -25.67 4.87
CA GLY A 414 -2.65 -25.71 3.51
C GLY A 414 -3.38 -24.82 2.51
N TYR A 415 -3.03 -24.99 1.23
CA TYR A 415 -3.64 -24.23 0.16
C TYR A 415 -5.15 -24.47 0.02
N PRO A 416 -5.93 -23.42 -0.23
CA PRO A 416 -7.37 -23.56 -0.41
C PRO A 416 -7.69 -24.37 -1.67
N GLN A 417 -8.74 -25.17 -1.57
CA GLN A 417 -9.28 -25.97 -2.68
C GLN A 417 -10.73 -25.55 -2.93
N TYR A 418 -10.91 -24.41 -3.61
CA TYR A 418 -12.23 -23.90 -3.93
C TYR A 418 -12.74 -24.49 -5.24
N LYS A 419 -14.01 -24.87 -5.25
CA LYS A 419 -14.70 -25.22 -6.49
C LYS A 419 -14.73 -23.98 -7.40
N GLU A 420 -14.40 -24.16 -8.67
CA GLU A 420 -14.52 -23.12 -9.67
C GLU A 420 -15.98 -22.65 -9.78
N THR A 421 -16.15 -21.34 -9.82
CA THR A 421 -17.44 -20.70 -10.06
C THR A 421 -17.34 -19.78 -11.27
N ARG A 422 -18.48 -19.50 -11.92
CA ARG A 422 -18.53 -18.66 -13.13
C ARG A 422 -19.71 -17.70 -13.04
N LYS A 423 -19.43 -16.43 -13.43
CA LYS A 423 -20.45 -15.40 -13.61
C LYS A 423 -19.93 -14.41 -14.65
N LEU A 424 -20.70 -14.15 -15.71
CA LEU A 424 -20.33 -13.15 -16.70
C LEU A 424 -20.27 -11.76 -16.06
N PHE A 425 -19.28 -11.00 -16.42
CA PHE A 425 -19.17 -9.59 -16.06
C PHE A 425 -20.07 -8.74 -16.97
N VAL A 426 -20.98 -8.00 -16.36
CA VAL A 426 -21.95 -7.16 -17.08
C VAL A 426 -21.54 -5.70 -16.88
N ASP A 427 -20.96 -5.10 -17.89
CA ASP A 427 -20.39 -3.73 -17.87
C ASP A 427 -21.39 -2.69 -17.35
N SER A 428 -22.68 -2.84 -17.70
CA SER A 428 -23.74 -1.90 -17.30
C SER A 428 -24.08 -1.92 -15.81
N GLU A 429 -23.70 -2.96 -15.07
CA GLU A 429 -23.88 -3.08 -13.62
C GLU A 429 -22.82 -2.32 -12.82
N TRP A 430 -21.73 -1.86 -13.47
CA TRP A 430 -20.59 -1.25 -12.82
C TRP A 430 -20.34 0.18 -13.26
N ASN A 431 -19.84 1.00 -12.35
CA ASN A 431 -19.18 2.25 -12.69
C ASN A 431 -17.71 1.90 -13.06
N LEU A 432 -17.43 1.87 -14.36
CA LEU A 432 -16.14 1.44 -14.89
C LEU A 432 -14.99 2.41 -14.57
N ASP A 433 -15.27 3.68 -14.24
CA ASP A 433 -14.24 4.65 -13.92
C ASP A 433 -13.59 4.39 -12.56
N VAL A 434 -14.33 3.76 -11.64
CA VAL A 434 -13.89 3.53 -10.26
C VAL A 434 -14.05 2.06 -9.83
N MET A 435 -14.57 1.22 -10.71
CA MET A 435 -14.86 -0.20 -10.49
C MET A 435 -15.68 -0.48 -9.24
N GLU A 436 -16.78 0.28 -9.09
CA GLU A 436 -17.77 0.07 -8.04
C GLU A 436 -19.10 -0.40 -8.63
N PRO A 437 -19.82 -1.31 -7.95
CA PRO A 437 -21.12 -1.75 -8.41
C PRO A 437 -22.14 -0.60 -8.32
N LYS A 438 -22.93 -0.38 -9.37
CA LYS A 438 -23.99 0.65 -9.37
C LYS A 438 -25.10 0.40 -8.36
N SER A 439 -25.25 -0.85 -7.91
CA SER A 439 -26.18 -1.21 -6.83
C SER A 439 -25.76 -0.68 -5.45
N GLY A 440 -24.52 -0.18 -5.30
CA GLY A 440 -23.96 0.25 -4.02
C GLY A 440 -23.60 -0.90 -3.07
N SER A 441 -23.73 -2.16 -3.50
CA SER A 441 -23.38 -3.32 -2.68
C SER A 441 -22.66 -4.38 -3.52
N TYR A 442 -21.59 -4.95 -2.93
CA TYR A 442 -20.90 -6.06 -3.56
C TYR A 442 -21.71 -7.36 -3.48
N PRO A 443 -21.60 -8.22 -4.51
CA PRO A 443 -22.28 -9.50 -4.51
C PRO A 443 -21.86 -10.34 -3.29
N ARG A 444 -22.81 -10.80 -2.50
CA ARG A 444 -22.58 -11.75 -1.42
C ARG A 444 -22.88 -13.15 -1.94
N GLY A 445 -21.88 -14.02 -1.96
CA GLY A 445 -22.08 -15.45 -2.17
C GLY A 445 -22.54 -16.14 -0.88
N GLU A 446 -22.92 -17.41 -0.98
CA GLU A 446 -23.14 -18.20 0.22
C GLU A 446 -21.83 -18.37 1.01
N PRO A 447 -21.87 -18.37 2.35
CA PRO A 447 -20.67 -18.59 3.15
C PRO A 447 -20.05 -19.95 2.81
N LEU A 448 -18.72 -19.97 2.66
CA LEU A 448 -17.98 -21.23 2.60
C LEU A 448 -18.17 -21.98 3.94
N ARG A 449 -18.63 -23.21 3.88
CA ARG A 449 -18.82 -24.08 5.04
C ARG A 449 -17.56 -24.86 5.33
#